data_fba0d2ab48e8031ff53e708155571724
#
_entry.id   fba0d2ab48e8031ff53e708155571724
#
_cell.length_a   1.000
_cell.length_b   1.000
_cell.length_c   1.000
_cell.angle_alpha   90.00
_cell.angle_beta   90.00
_cell.angle_gamma   90.00
#
_symmetry.space_group_name_H-M   'P 1'
#
loop_
_entity.id
_entity.type
_entity.pdbx_description
1 polymer ?
#
loop_
_entity_poly.entity_id
_entity_poly.type
_entity_poly.pdbx_seq_one_letter_code
_entity_poly.pdbx_strand_id
1 'polypeptide(L)'
;KGLIEIEIDFHPRGVQRPITLSHRLMNDGLHTQMKVADEVTPHRFVQALTQVLLLEMANRSIEQKQMTDVPLWMIEGMTQLIMKRSGPALFPTPGDPKSFSVIAASPVKEAKARLRTLVTPPDFDFLANPGPETMTGVNWMIFQDASLVLTCELFNQPNGRANYYQTLLTFKKFLNWQLAFLQAWSDQFETLIDVEKWWALVMVSSQKETGLNAWTLAQSLEKLDQILAEASVTTIYQINQPKKPSTVHLQQIAENWSPNVQTYFFERVAAQLKAFELVAEPRVSDLAKRYRITILDYIRQPRLYVFFGKDAPSRTDLKLLKKRFNYLDRERNSLWEAASKIPAEESRYEK
;
A
#
# COMPACT_ATOMS: atom_id res chain seq x y z
N LYS A 1 -15.52 10.57 -30.01
CA LYS A 1 -14.06 10.29 -29.89
C LYS A 1 -13.41 11.43 -29.13
N GLY A 2 -12.77 11.16 -28.01
CA GLY A 2 -12.04 12.19 -27.27
C GLY A 2 -10.90 12.78 -28.08
N LEU A 3 -10.56 14.04 -27.81
CA LEU A 3 -9.43 14.73 -28.42
C LEU A 3 -8.35 14.95 -27.35
N ILE A 4 -7.11 14.59 -27.68
CA ILE A 4 -5.94 14.88 -26.85
C ILE A 4 -5.08 15.85 -27.64
N GLU A 5 -4.91 17.07 -27.14
CA GLU A 5 -4.08 18.12 -27.69
C GLU A 5 -2.84 18.29 -26.80
N ILE A 6 -1.66 18.20 -27.40
CA ILE A 6 -0.39 18.40 -26.68
C ILE A 6 0.24 19.68 -27.19
N GLU A 7 0.37 20.68 -26.33
CA GLU A 7 1.04 21.93 -26.57
C GLU A 7 2.41 21.92 -25.91
N ILE A 8 3.47 22.13 -26.65
CA ILE A 8 4.84 22.20 -26.13
C ILE A 8 5.22 23.68 -26.04
N ASP A 9 5.44 24.13 -24.82
CA ASP A 9 5.88 25.47 -24.49
C ASP A 9 7.40 25.53 -24.41
N PHE A 10 8.04 26.23 -25.36
CA PHE A 10 9.47 26.47 -25.32
C PHE A 10 9.79 27.65 -24.40
N HIS A 11 10.59 27.38 -23.37
CA HIS A 11 11.00 28.40 -22.39
C HIS A 11 12.52 28.54 -22.32
N PRO A 12 13.02 29.71 -21.84
CA PRO A 12 14.44 29.89 -21.58
C PRO A 12 14.94 28.84 -20.59
N ARG A 13 16.12 28.29 -20.80
CA ARG A 13 16.76 27.27 -19.99
C ARG A 13 16.73 27.62 -18.50
N GLY A 14 16.43 26.67 -17.66
CA GLY A 14 16.50 26.78 -16.20
C GLY A 14 15.16 27.06 -15.50
N VAL A 15 14.04 27.19 -16.20
CA VAL A 15 12.71 27.32 -15.58
C VAL A 15 11.97 25.99 -15.64
N GLN A 16 12.03 25.22 -14.56
CA GLN A 16 11.18 24.02 -14.43
C GLN A 16 9.72 24.45 -14.25
N ARG A 17 8.90 24.22 -15.24
CA ARG A 17 7.45 24.40 -15.13
C ARG A 17 6.76 23.06 -14.97
N PRO A 18 5.67 22.99 -14.17
CA PRO A 18 4.85 21.79 -14.10
C PRO A 18 4.15 21.54 -15.44
N ILE A 19 3.92 20.27 -15.75
CA ILE A 19 2.99 19.92 -16.83
C ILE A 19 1.59 20.32 -16.36
N THR A 20 0.87 21.06 -17.20
CA THR A 20 -0.49 21.49 -16.92
C THR A 20 -1.46 20.66 -17.74
N LEU A 21 -2.42 20.04 -17.08
CA LEU A 21 -3.51 19.30 -17.72
C LEU A 21 -4.80 20.06 -17.52
N SER A 22 -5.50 20.35 -18.61
CA SER A 22 -6.85 20.89 -18.57
C SER A 22 -7.80 19.99 -19.33
N HIS A 23 -8.93 19.68 -18.70
CA HIS A 23 -9.91 18.74 -19.23
C HIS A 23 -11.27 19.44 -19.42
N ARG A 24 -11.91 19.13 -20.53
CA ARG A 24 -13.27 19.60 -20.83
C ARG A 24 -14.08 18.45 -21.40
N LEU A 25 -15.20 18.15 -20.76
CA LEU A 25 -16.15 17.18 -21.29
C LEU A 25 -17.00 17.86 -22.35
N MET A 26 -16.95 17.34 -23.57
CA MET A 26 -17.68 17.84 -24.75
C MET A 26 -18.71 16.77 -25.19
N ASN A 27 -19.60 17.13 -26.13
CA ASN A 27 -20.59 16.20 -26.65
C ASN A 27 -20.00 14.99 -27.39
N ASP A 28 -18.80 15.10 -27.88
CA ASP A 28 -18.07 14.04 -28.63
C ASP A 28 -17.05 13.28 -27.77
N GLY A 29 -16.90 13.63 -26.49
CA GLY A 29 -16.01 12.97 -25.53
C GLY A 29 -15.18 13.93 -24.69
N LEU A 30 -14.18 13.38 -24.01
CA LEU A 30 -13.25 14.16 -23.19
C LEU A 30 -12.21 14.84 -24.09
N HIS A 31 -12.16 16.17 -24.03
CA HIS A 31 -11.10 16.96 -24.66
C HIS A 31 -10.08 17.32 -23.58
N THR A 32 -8.84 16.96 -23.83
CA THR A 32 -7.73 17.22 -22.92
C THR A 32 -6.66 18.02 -23.61
N GLN A 33 -6.28 19.14 -23.02
CA GLN A 33 -5.12 19.92 -23.42
C GLN A 33 -3.99 19.67 -22.41
N MET A 34 -2.84 19.25 -22.88
CA MET A 34 -1.64 19.02 -22.08
C MET A 34 -0.57 20.03 -22.52
N LYS A 35 -0.22 20.96 -21.62
CA LYS A 35 0.89 21.89 -21.82
C LYS A 35 2.15 21.34 -21.19
N VAL A 36 3.18 21.20 -21.98
CA VAL A 36 4.45 20.58 -21.59
C VAL A 36 5.57 21.58 -21.82
N ALA A 37 6.44 21.77 -20.83
CA ALA A 37 7.68 22.53 -21.02
C ALA A 37 8.66 21.72 -21.89
N ASP A 38 9.55 22.41 -22.60
CA ASP A 38 10.60 21.78 -23.40
C ASP A 38 11.59 20.97 -22.58
N GLU A 39 11.81 21.37 -21.33
CA GLU A 39 12.63 20.63 -20.37
C GLU A 39 11.73 19.93 -19.33
N VAL A 40 11.31 18.72 -19.63
CA VAL A 40 10.55 17.87 -18.70
C VAL A 40 11.23 16.52 -18.49
N THR A 41 11.20 15.99 -17.26
CA THR A 41 11.75 14.66 -17.03
C THR A 41 10.91 13.59 -17.73
N PRO A 42 11.53 12.54 -18.29
CA PRO A 42 10.81 11.44 -18.95
C PRO A 42 9.69 10.85 -18.09
N HIS A 43 9.92 10.66 -16.81
CA HIS A 43 8.92 10.14 -15.88
C HIS A 43 7.68 11.05 -15.82
N ARG A 44 7.85 12.35 -15.61
CA ARG A 44 6.73 13.31 -15.54
C ARG A 44 5.93 13.36 -16.83
N PHE A 45 6.62 13.30 -17.97
CA PHE A 45 5.94 13.28 -19.27
C PHE A 45 5.10 12.01 -19.45
N VAL A 46 5.67 10.83 -19.18
CA VAL A 46 4.96 9.55 -19.28
C VAL A 46 3.80 9.48 -18.28
N GLN A 47 4.00 9.99 -17.08
CA GLN A 47 2.94 10.04 -16.06
C GLN A 47 1.76 10.91 -16.54
N ALA A 48 2.03 12.11 -17.03
CA ALA A 48 0.98 13.00 -17.55
C ALA A 48 0.26 12.38 -18.75
N LEU A 49 1.01 11.80 -19.70
CA LEU A 49 0.42 11.11 -20.85
C LEU A 49 -0.42 9.89 -20.43
N THR A 50 0.08 9.09 -19.49
CA THR A 50 -0.66 7.95 -18.93
C THR A 50 -1.96 8.43 -18.27
N GLN A 51 -1.89 9.48 -17.47
CA GLN A 51 -3.07 10.08 -16.83
C GLN A 51 -4.10 10.51 -17.87
N VAL A 52 -3.69 11.23 -18.91
CA VAL A 52 -4.57 11.71 -19.98
C VAL A 52 -5.24 10.54 -20.71
N LEU A 53 -4.47 9.50 -21.05
CA LEU A 53 -5.00 8.31 -21.73
C LEU A 53 -5.99 7.52 -20.86
N LEU A 54 -5.68 7.32 -19.59
CA LEU A 54 -6.58 6.62 -18.68
C LEU A 54 -7.86 7.43 -18.39
N LEU A 55 -7.74 8.75 -18.25
CA LEU A 55 -8.89 9.64 -18.11
C LEU A 55 -9.77 9.63 -19.36
N GLU A 56 -9.18 9.65 -20.55
CA GLU A 56 -9.93 9.54 -21.79
C GLU A 56 -10.69 8.22 -21.86
N MET A 57 -10.03 7.12 -21.52
CA MET A 57 -10.68 5.79 -21.50
C MET A 57 -11.83 5.72 -20.49
N ALA A 58 -11.65 6.27 -19.29
CA ALA A 58 -12.69 6.29 -18.24
C ALA A 58 -13.88 7.18 -18.62
N ASN A 59 -13.65 8.23 -19.41
CA ASN A 59 -14.65 9.25 -19.76
C ASN A 59 -15.13 9.20 -21.23
N ARG A 60 -14.86 8.13 -21.94
CA ARG A 60 -15.16 8.00 -23.37
C ARG A 60 -16.66 8.01 -23.74
N SER A 61 -17.54 7.87 -22.78
CA SER A 61 -18.99 7.80 -23.04
C SER A 61 -19.64 9.19 -23.12
N ILE A 62 -20.37 9.43 -24.21
CA ILE A 62 -21.05 10.69 -24.48
C ILE A 62 -22.21 11.00 -23.51
N GLU A 63 -22.76 9.98 -22.83
CA GLU A 63 -23.90 10.14 -21.91
C GLU A 63 -23.52 10.71 -20.52
N GLN A 64 -22.25 10.97 -20.29
CA GLN A 64 -21.75 11.35 -18.99
C GLN A 64 -21.89 12.84 -18.73
N LYS A 65 -22.55 13.21 -17.64
CA LYS A 65 -22.69 14.62 -17.21
C LYS A 65 -21.53 15.10 -16.32
N GLN A 66 -20.76 14.17 -15.76
CA GLN A 66 -19.65 14.48 -14.86
C GLN A 66 -18.41 13.68 -15.27
N MET A 67 -17.26 14.32 -15.14
CA MET A 67 -15.96 13.67 -15.36
C MET A 67 -15.64 12.77 -14.16
N THR A 68 -15.15 11.59 -14.43
CA THR A 68 -14.68 10.63 -13.44
C THR A 68 -13.16 10.65 -13.37
N ASP A 69 -12.62 10.70 -12.16
CA ASP A 69 -11.18 10.62 -11.93
C ASP A 69 -10.67 9.17 -11.93
N VAL A 70 -9.40 9.02 -12.26
CA VAL A 70 -8.68 7.75 -12.20
C VAL A 70 -7.81 7.71 -10.95
N PRO A 71 -7.84 6.62 -10.17
CA PRO A 71 -7.02 6.48 -8.97
C PRO A 71 -5.52 6.64 -9.27
N LEU A 72 -4.81 7.31 -8.37
CA LEU A 72 -3.38 7.61 -8.57
C LEU A 72 -2.53 6.36 -8.74
N TRP A 73 -2.84 5.27 -8.01
CA TRP A 73 -2.11 4.00 -8.14
C TRP A 73 -2.21 3.40 -9.54
N MET A 74 -3.35 3.59 -10.25
CA MET A 74 -3.50 3.13 -11.63
C MET A 74 -2.62 3.93 -12.58
N ILE A 75 -2.60 5.26 -12.40
CA ILE A 75 -1.76 6.17 -13.20
C ILE A 75 -0.29 5.84 -12.97
N GLU A 76 0.13 5.77 -11.70
CA GLU A 76 1.53 5.56 -11.36
C GLU A 76 2.00 4.13 -11.70
N GLY A 77 1.18 3.12 -11.44
CA GLY A 77 1.50 1.73 -11.77
C GLY A 77 1.71 1.50 -13.27
N MET A 78 0.84 2.08 -14.11
CA MET A 78 1.02 2.07 -15.56
C MET A 78 2.23 2.87 -16.01
N THR A 79 2.47 4.04 -15.41
CA THR A 79 3.65 4.86 -15.69
C THR A 79 4.93 4.08 -15.44
N GLN A 80 5.05 3.48 -14.26
CA GLN A 80 6.21 2.67 -13.88
C GLN A 80 6.37 1.45 -14.80
N LEU A 81 5.27 0.80 -15.17
CA LEU A 81 5.28 -0.33 -16.09
C LEU A 81 5.81 0.06 -17.47
N ILE A 82 5.35 1.18 -18.03
CA ILE A 82 5.79 1.71 -19.32
C ILE A 82 7.28 2.09 -19.24
N MET A 83 7.66 2.90 -18.26
CA MET A 83 9.03 3.37 -18.08
C MET A 83 10.03 2.21 -17.96
N LYS A 84 9.69 1.20 -17.19
CA LYS A 84 10.60 0.08 -16.93
C LYS A 84 10.63 -0.97 -18.04
N ARG A 85 9.57 -1.09 -18.84
CA ARG A 85 9.55 -1.98 -20.02
C ARG A 85 10.20 -1.36 -21.24
N SER A 86 9.99 -0.06 -21.44
CA SER A 86 10.53 0.65 -22.61
C SER A 86 11.98 1.09 -22.41
N GLY A 87 12.41 1.21 -21.13
CA GLY A 87 13.77 1.62 -20.80
C GLY A 87 14.18 2.95 -21.44
N PRO A 88 15.48 3.16 -21.68
CA PRO A 88 16.02 4.35 -22.33
C PRO A 88 15.52 4.55 -23.79
N ALA A 89 15.01 3.48 -24.42
CA ALA A 89 14.51 3.55 -25.79
C ALA A 89 13.30 4.46 -25.96
N LEU A 90 12.54 4.72 -24.88
CA LEU A 90 11.37 5.62 -24.91
C LEU A 90 11.81 7.08 -25.15
N PHE A 91 12.96 7.46 -24.64
CA PHE A 91 13.54 8.81 -24.76
C PHE A 91 15.03 8.70 -25.09
N PRO A 92 15.38 8.50 -26.37
CA PRO A 92 16.78 8.42 -26.76
C PRO A 92 17.47 9.75 -26.45
N THR A 93 18.54 9.70 -25.66
CA THR A 93 19.37 10.88 -25.39
C THR A 93 20.20 11.17 -26.64
N PRO A 94 20.10 12.35 -27.26
CA PRO A 94 20.91 12.69 -28.42
C PRO A 94 22.40 12.54 -28.06
N GLY A 95 23.14 11.72 -28.81
CA GLY A 95 24.60 11.60 -28.73
C GLY A 95 25.12 10.44 -27.88
N ASP A 96 24.28 9.63 -27.22
CA ASP A 96 24.73 8.44 -26.52
C ASP A 96 24.18 7.14 -27.14
N PRO A 97 24.94 6.51 -28.09
CA PRO A 97 24.54 5.24 -28.70
C PRO A 97 24.64 4.03 -27.75
N LYS A 98 25.20 4.20 -26.54
CA LYS A 98 25.37 3.13 -25.55
C LYS A 98 24.25 3.01 -24.54
N SER A 99 23.24 3.86 -24.57
CA SER A 99 22.10 3.79 -23.67
C SER A 99 21.11 2.62 -23.95
N PHE A 100 21.47 1.71 -24.85
CA PHE A 100 20.85 0.38 -24.97
C PHE A 100 21.37 -0.56 -23.89
N SER A 101 21.48 -0.09 -22.67
CA SER A 101 21.92 -0.93 -21.56
C SER A 101 20.84 -1.94 -21.23
N VAL A 102 21.25 -3.20 -21.37
CA VAL A 102 20.79 -4.39 -20.65
C VAL A 102 19.49 -4.15 -19.88
N ILE A 103 18.41 -4.71 -20.36
CA ILE A 103 17.18 -4.89 -19.58
C ILE A 103 17.59 -5.68 -18.33
N ALA A 104 17.92 -4.95 -17.29
CA ALA A 104 18.23 -5.49 -15.97
C ALA A 104 17.06 -6.36 -15.47
N ALA A 105 17.31 -7.16 -14.46
CA ALA A 105 16.38 -8.05 -13.79
C ALA A 105 14.95 -7.47 -13.75
N SER A 106 13.95 -8.32 -13.91
CA SER A 106 12.53 -7.93 -13.99
C SER A 106 12.23 -6.74 -13.05
N PRO A 107 11.77 -5.58 -13.58
CA PRO A 107 11.55 -4.37 -12.79
C PRO A 107 10.61 -4.59 -11.59
N VAL A 108 9.71 -5.56 -11.73
CA VAL A 108 8.79 -5.98 -10.67
C VAL A 108 9.55 -6.70 -9.54
N LYS A 109 10.57 -7.51 -9.88
CA LYS A 109 11.40 -8.19 -8.86
C LYS A 109 12.20 -7.17 -8.04
N GLU A 110 12.73 -6.13 -8.68
CA GLU A 110 13.43 -5.06 -7.98
C GLU A 110 12.50 -4.24 -7.07
N ALA A 111 11.31 -3.87 -7.55
CA ALA A 111 10.31 -3.18 -6.75
C ALA A 111 9.89 -4.04 -5.54
N LYS A 112 9.59 -5.32 -5.77
CA LYS A 112 9.31 -6.28 -4.70
C LYS A 112 10.47 -6.37 -3.71
N ALA A 113 11.72 -6.42 -4.18
CA ALA A 113 12.90 -6.47 -3.32
C ALA A 113 13.02 -5.23 -2.42
N ARG A 114 12.78 -4.03 -2.96
CA ARG A 114 12.76 -2.78 -2.17
C ARG A 114 11.62 -2.76 -1.15
N LEU A 115 10.41 -3.15 -1.54
CA LEU A 115 9.27 -3.22 -0.63
C LEU A 115 9.47 -4.22 0.52
N ARG A 116 10.25 -5.29 0.29
CA ARG A 116 10.62 -6.26 1.34
C ARG A 116 11.52 -5.70 2.42
N THR A 117 12.34 -4.70 2.10
CA THR A 117 13.23 -4.07 3.09
C THR A 117 12.47 -3.18 4.07
N LEU A 118 11.21 -2.89 3.78
CA LEU A 118 10.37 -2.07 4.65
C LEU A 118 9.96 -2.86 5.90
N VAL A 119 9.98 -2.16 7.02
CA VAL A 119 9.50 -2.68 8.31
C VAL A 119 8.04 -3.09 8.21
N THR A 120 7.23 -2.23 7.61
CA THR A 120 5.81 -2.47 7.35
C THR A 120 5.56 -2.37 5.85
N PRO A 121 5.20 -3.47 5.17
CA PRO A 121 4.79 -3.40 3.77
C PRO A 121 3.58 -2.48 3.60
N PRO A 122 3.49 -1.74 2.49
CA PRO A 122 2.33 -0.90 2.24
C PRO A 122 1.06 -1.76 2.14
N ASP A 123 0.05 -1.41 2.92
CA ASP A 123 -1.28 -2.01 2.83
C ASP A 123 -2.05 -1.49 1.60
N PHE A 124 -3.23 -2.03 1.36
CA PHE A 124 -4.04 -1.59 0.23
C PHE A 124 -4.59 -0.18 0.44
N ASP A 125 -4.85 0.21 1.69
CA ASP A 125 -5.35 1.56 2.02
C ASP A 125 -4.33 2.65 1.66
N PHE A 126 -3.03 2.40 1.87
CA PHE A 126 -1.95 3.29 1.43
C PHE A 126 -1.98 3.58 -0.07
N LEU A 127 -2.40 2.60 -0.89
CA LEU A 127 -2.53 2.76 -2.34
C LEU A 127 -3.88 3.36 -2.74
N ALA A 128 -4.94 3.01 -2.01
CA ALA A 128 -6.30 3.42 -2.31
C ALA A 128 -6.56 4.88 -1.94
N ASN A 129 -5.96 5.36 -0.86
CA ASN A 129 -6.21 6.66 -0.26
C ASN A 129 -4.89 7.41 0.04
N PRO A 130 -4.06 7.72 -0.98
CA PRO A 130 -2.79 8.40 -0.76
C PRO A 130 -3.02 9.81 -0.18
N GLY A 131 -2.43 10.06 1.00
CA GLY A 131 -2.42 11.39 1.62
C GLY A 131 -1.29 12.29 1.07
N PRO A 132 -1.23 13.56 1.48
CA PRO A 132 -0.16 14.48 1.07
C PRO A 132 1.24 13.98 1.42
N GLU A 133 1.38 13.25 2.52
CA GLU A 133 2.63 12.63 2.98
C GLU A 133 3.11 11.52 2.05
N THR A 134 2.20 10.86 1.33
CA THR A 134 2.52 9.83 0.34
C THR A 134 3.20 10.42 -0.89
N MET A 135 2.92 11.69 -1.20
CA MET A 135 3.36 12.37 -2.42
C MET A 135 4.81 12.88 -2.35
N THR A 136 5.51 12.67 -1.26
CA THR A 136 6.84 13.25 -1.03
C THR A 136 7.87 12.23 -0.54
N GLY A 137 9.14 12.47 -0.89
CA GLY A 137 10.28 11.75 -0.34
C GLY A 137 10.23 10.24 -0.53
N VAL A 138 10.55 9.51 0.53
CA VAL A 138 10.64 8.04 0.53
C VAL A 138 9.25 7.41 0.32
N ASN A 139 8.20 7.99 0.88
CA ASN A 139 6.84 7.47 0.74
C ASN A 139 6.37 7.47 -0.71
N TRP A 140 6.76 8.48 -1.49
CA TRP A 140 6.49 8.51 -2.92
C TRP A 140 7.17 7.35 -3.66
N MET A 141 8.42 7.04 -3.34
CA MET A 141 9.12 5.90 -3.94
C MET A 141 8.46 4.57 -3.59
N ILE A 142 8.02 4.43 -2.34
CA ILE A 142 7.26 3.25 -1.87
C ILE A 142 5.94 3.13 -2.62
N PHE A 143 5.22 4.24 -2.79
CA PHE A 143 3.96 4.29 -3.54
C PHE A 143 4.16 3.89 -5.01
N GLN A 144 5.22 4.36 -5.66
CA GLN A 144 5.57 3.99 -7.03
C GLN A 144 5.84 2.50 -7.18
N ASP A 145 6.67 1.93 -6.30
CA ASP A 145 6.98 0.51 -6.32
C ASP A 145 5.74 -0.35 -6.02
N ALA A 146 4.95 0.03 -5.03
CA ALA A 146 3.72 -0.68 -4.66
C ALA A 146 2.67 -0.62 -5.79
N SER A 147 2.50 0.55 -6.43
CA SER A 147 1.61 0.72 -7.57
C SER A 147 2.02 -0.12 -8.78
N LEU A 148 3.33 -0.21 -9.06
CA LEU A 148 3.87 -1.10 -10.10
C LEU A 148 3.56 -2.56 -9.80
N VAL A 149 3.85 -3.00 -8.58
CA VAL A 149 3.61 -4.40 -8.17
C VAL A 149 2.12 -4.71 -8.23
N LEU A 150 1.25 -3.85 -7.68
CA LEU A 150 -0.20 -4.02 -7.73
C LEU A 150 -0.70 -4.17 -9.17
N THR A 151 -0.30 -3.27 -10.06
CA THR A 151 -0.72 -3.31 -11.48
C THR A 151 -0.27 -4.60 -12.16
N CYS A 152 0.97 -5.03 -11.94
CA CYS A 152 1.49 -6.26 -12.53
C CYS A 152 0.82 -7.51 -11.98
N GLU A 153 0.57 -7.58 -10.67
CA GLU A 153 -0.09 -8.71 -10.05
C GLU A 153 -1.57 -8.79 -10.44
N LEU A 154 -2.25 -7.67 -10.62
CA LEU A 154 -3.59 -7.64 -11.20
C LEU A 154 -3.57 -8.15 -12.65
N PHE A 155 -2.59 -7.77 -13.47
CA PHE A 155 -2.47 -8.27 -14.85
C PHE A 155 -2.18 -9.78 -14.94
N ASN A 156 -1.57 -10.34 -13.90
CA ASN A 156 -1.29 -11.77 -13.80
C ASN A 156 -2.50 -12.59 -13.33
N GLN A 157 -3.56 -11.95 -12.82
CA GLN A 157 -4.80 -12.63 -12.49
C GLN A 157 -5.53 -13.15 -13.76
N PRO A 158 -6.38 -14.17 -13.64
CA PRO A 158 -7.25 -14.59 -14.73
C PRO A 158 -8.04 -13.38 -15.29
N ASN A 159 -8.02 -13.20 -16.59
CA ASN A 159 -8.64 -12.05 -17.28
C ASN A 159 -8.13 -10.66 -16.82
N GLY A 160 -7.00 -10.60 -16.12
CA GLY A 160 -6.56 -9.40 -15.40
C GLY A 160 -6.50 -8.13 -16.24
N ARG A 161 -5.99 -8.21 -17.49
CA ARG A 161 -5.96 -7.05 -18.39
C ARG A 161 -7.36 -6.62 -18.82
N ALA A 162 -8.25 -7.57 -19.08
CA ALA A 162 -9.63 -7.27 -19.46
C ALA A 162 -10.38 -6.65 -18.28
N ASN A 163 -10.23 -7.19 -17.08
CA ASN A 163 -10.84 -6.65 -15.86
C ASN A 163 -10.31 -5.25 -15.52
N TYR A 164 -9.00 -5.00 -15.70
CA TYR A 164 -8.42 -3.66 -15.54
C TYR A 164 -9.05 -2.66 -16.53
N TYR A 165 -9.21 -3.03 -17.78
CA TYR A 165 -9.88 -2.21 -18.79
C TYR A 165 -11.37 -2.01 -18.45
N GLN A 166 -12.06 -3.04 -18.02
CA GLN A 166 -13.46 -2.95 -17.59
C GLN A 166 -13.61 -2.04 -16.36
N THR A 167 -12.66 -2.04 -15.44
CA THR A 167 -12.66 -1.10 -14.31
C THR A 167 -12.75 0.35 -14.81
N LEU A 168 -11.90 0.73 -15.77
CA LEU A 168 -11.92 2.07 -16.36
C LEU A 168 -13.28 2.40 -17.01
N LEU A 169 -13.84 1.47 -17.79
CA LEU A 169 -15.12 1.67 -18.47
C LEU A 169 -16.32 1.75 -17.51
N THR A 170 -16.18 1.19 -16.31
CA THR A 170 -17.25 1.16 -15.30
C THR A 170 -17.21 2.30 -14.31
N PHE A 171 -16.12 3.08 -14.22
CA PHE A 171 -15.98 4.21 -13.31
C PHE A 171 -17.19 5.16 -13.36
N LYS A 172 -17.69 5.45 -14.56
CA LYS A 172 -18.85 6.32 -14.77
C LYS A 172 -20.15 5.84 -14.11
N LYS A 173 -20.23 4.55 -13.74
CA LYS A 173 -21.44 3.98 -13.13
C LYS A 173 -21.46 4.12 -11.62
N PHE A 174 -20.34 4.48 -11.02
CA PHE A 174 -20.16 4.52 -9.58
C PHE A 174 -19.56 5.86 -9.15
N LEU A 175 -19.97 6.32 -7.97
CA LEU A 175 -19.38 7.50 -7.31
C LEU A 175 -17.99 7.20 -6.74
N ASN A 176 -17.70 5.93 -6.52
CA ASN A 176 -16.47 5.46 -5.91
C ASN A 176 -15.79 4.43 -6.82
N TRP A 177 -14.52 4.63 -7.14
CA TRP A 177 -13.75 3.74 -7.97
C TRP A 177 -13.61 2.32 -7.40
N GLN A 178 -13.63 2.16 -6.07
CA GLN A 178 -13.54 0.85 -5.43
C GLN A 178 -14.74 -0.04 -5.80
N LEU A 179 -15.93 0.52 -5.92
CA LEU A 179 -17.11 -0.22 -6.37
C LEU A 179 -17.01 -0.63 -7.85
N ALA A 180 -16.48 0.26 -8.69
CA ALA A 180 -16.22 -0.05 -10.10
C ALA A 180 -15.18 -1.17 -10.23
N PHE A 181 -14.14 -1.12 -9.40
CA PHE A 181 -13.12 -2.15 -9.31
C PHE A 181 -13.74 -3.50 -8.90
N LEU A 182 -14.48 -3.57 -7.80
CA LEU A 182 -15.13 -4.79 -7.34
C LEU A 182 -16.08 -5.37 -8.39
N GLN A 183 -16.84 -4.52 -9.11
CA GLN A 183 -17.70 -5.00 -10.18
C GLN A 183 -16.89 -5.66 -11.32
N ALA A 184 -15.80 -5.03 -11.73
CA ALA A 184 -14.96 -5.55 -12.82
C ALA A 184 -14.17 -6.82 -12.43
N TRP A 185 -13.94 -7.03 -11.13
CA TRP A 185 -13.17 -8.13 -10.56
C TRP A 185 -14.03 -9.10 -9.73
N SER A 186 -15.35 -9.11 -9.97
CA SER A 186 -16.33 -9.87 -9.17
C SER A 186 -16.07 -11.38 -9.15
N ASP A 187 -15.42 -11.93 -10.17
CA ASP A 187 -15.01 -13.35 -10.21
C ASP A 187 -13.88 -13.67 -9.20
N GLN A 188 -13.21 -12.68 -8.64
CA GLN A 188 -12.02 -12.84 -7.81
C GLN A 188 -12.16 -12.21 -6.44
N PHE A 189 -12.86 -11.07 -6.33
CA PHE A 189 -13.05 -10.32 -5.11
C PHE A 189 -14.52 -9.96 -4.92
N GLU A 190 -15.11 -10.39 -3.81
CA GLU A 190 -16.48 -10.00 -3.44
C GLU A 190 -16.50 -8.68 -2.67
N THR A 191 -15.45 -8.43 -1.88
CA THR A 191 -15.34 -7.27 -1.01
C THR A 191 -13.95 -6.65 -1.07
N LEU A 192 -13.81 -5.39 -0.61
CA LEU A 192 -12.49 -4.75 -0.46
C LEU A 192 -11.58 -5.51 0.51
N ILE A 193 -12.16 -6.17 1.51
CA ILE A 193 -11.41 -7.02 2.45
C ILE A 193 -10.73 -8.18 1.71
N ASP A 194 -11.34 -8.71 0.65
CA ASP A 194 -10.71 -9.77 -0.14
C ASP A 194 -9.54 -9.24 -0.96
N VAL A 195 -9.65 -8.00 -1.47
CA VAL A 195 -8.54 -7.30 -2.13
C VAL A 195 -7.39 -7.06 -1.15
N GLU A 196 -7.68 -6.59 0.07
CA GLU A 196 -6.67 -6.39 1.12
C GLU A 196 -5.97 -7.69 1.49
N LYS A 197 -6.72 -8.77 1.67
CA LYS A 197 -6.15 -10.10 1.96
C LYS A 197 -5.28 -10.60 0.81
N TRP A 198 -5.77 -10.48 -0.42
CA TRP A 198 -5.00 -10.85 -1.60
C TRP A 198 -3.71 -10.02 -1.71
N TRP A 199 -3.80 -8.69 -1.53
CA TRP A 199 -2.64 -7.82 -1.55
C TRP A 199 -1.62 -8.18 -0.46
N ALA A 200 -2.06 -8.43 0.76
CA ALA A 200 -1.20 -8.90 1.84
C ALA A 200 -0.48 -10.22 1.46
N LEU A 201 -1.19 -11.16 0.80
CA LEU A 201 -0.59 -12.39 0.30
C LEU A 201 0.43 -12.14 -0.83
N VAL A 202 0.18 -11.18 -1.72
CA VAL A 202 1.13 -10.76 -2.76
C VAL A 202 2.42 -10.22 -2.11
N MET A 203 2.31 -9.41 -1.08
CA MET A 203 3.47 -8.88 -0.36
C MET A 203 4.27 -10.01 0.33
N VAL A 204 3.57 -10.96 0.94
CA VAL A 204 4.20 -12.11 1.63
C VAL A 204 4.78 -13.14 0.65
N SER A 205 4.05 -13.51 -0.41
CA SER A 205 4.54 -14.50 -1.40
C SER A 205 5.75 -13.98 -2.15
N SER A 206 5.82 -12.68 -2.33
CA SER A 206 7.01 -12.01 -2.84
C SER A 206 8.25 -12.32 -2.00
N GLN A 207 8.11 -12.57 -0.71
CA GLN A 207 9.21 -12.93 0.18
C GLN A 207 9.68 -14.39 -0.02
N LYS A 208 8.80 -15.29 -0.47
CA LYS A 208 9.12 -16.73 -0.65
C LYS A 208 9.84 -17.07 -1.96
N GLU A 209 9.68 -16.28 -3.01
CA GLU A 209 10.30 -16.56 -4.32
C GLU A 209 11.86 -16.55 -4.31
N THR A 210 12.49 -16.12 -3.25
CA THR A 210 13.94 -16.09 -3.11
C THR A 210 14.53 -17.34 -2.45
N GLY A 211 13.73 -18.36 -2.15
CA GLY A 211 14.23 -19.66 -1.66
C GLY A 211 14.99 -19.66 -0.33
N LEU A 212 15.08 -18.51 0.31
CA LEU A 212 15.83 -18.32 1.55
C LEU A 212 15.01 -17.49 2.54
N ASN A 213 14.84 -18.10 3.70
CA ASN A 213 14.61 -17.50 4.99
C ASN A 213 13.17 -17.18 5.40
N ALA A 214 12.55 -18.14 6.11
CA ALA A 214 11.87 -17.77 7.34
C ALA A 214 12.87 -16.87 8.13
N TRP A 215 12.39 -15.73 8.62
CA TRP A 215 13.22 -14.86 9.45
C TRP A 215 13.84 -15.66 10.59
N THR A 216 15.05 -15.30 10.97
CA THR A 216 15.67 -15.87 12.17
C THR A 216 14.81 -15.50 13.41
N LEU A 217 15.03 -16.19 14.52
CA LEU A 217 14.34 -15.91 15.76
C LEU A 217 14.46 -14.43 16.15
N ALA A 218 15.67 -13.87 16.07
CA ALA A 218 15.92 -12.46 16.41
C ALA A 218 15.20 -11.49 15.46
N GLN A 219 15.27 -11.72 14.14
CA GLN A 219 14.58 -10.92 13.14
C GLN A 219 13.06 -10.98 13.29
N SER A 220 12.53 -12.17 13.59
CA SER A 220 11.10 -12.35 13.83
C SER A 220 10.63 -11.61 15.08
N LEU A 221 11.40 -11.64 16.17
CA LEU A 221 11.10 -10.90 17.38
C LEU A 221 11.15 -9.40 17.18
N GLU A 222 12.18 -8.91 16.47
CA GLU A 222 12.30 -7.49 16.12
C GLU A 222 11.10 -7.00 15.30
N LYS A 223 10.67 -7.79 14.31
CA LYS A 223 9.49 -7.46 13.50
C LYS A 223 8.20 -7.49 14.29
N LEU A 224 8.04 -8.48 15.18
CA LEU A 224 6.90 -8.54 16.08
C LEU A 224 6.84 -7.29 16.98
N ASP A 225 7.97 -6.89 17.58
CA ASP A 225 8.07 -5.70 18.40
C ASP A 225 7.71 -4.44 17.62
N GLN A 226 8.15 -4.33 16.36
CA GLN A 226 7.80 -3.24 15.47
C GLN A 226 6.28 -3.20 15.21
N ILE A 227 5.64 -4.31 14.87
CA ILE A 227 4.18 -4.38 14.66
C ILE A 227 3.43 -3.94 15.91
N LEU A 228 3.85 -4.42 17.10
CA LEU A 228 3.22 -4.08 18.37
C LEU A 228 3.50 -2.62 18.78
N ALA A 229 4.62 -2.02 18.36
CA ALA A 229 5.01 -0.64 18.64
C ALA A 229 4.49 0.36 17.59
N GLU A 230 4.54 0.06 16.29
CA GLU A 230 4.02 0.93 15.21
C GLU A 230 2.52 1.10 15.30
N ALA A 231 1.84 0.06 15.75
CA ALA A 231 0.44 0.16 16.08
C ALA A 231 0.16 1.38 16.96
N SER A 232 1.13 1.86 17.74
CA SER A 232 0.99 2.98 18.65
C SER A 232 1.33 4.36 18.07
N VAL A 233 2.10 4.42 16.98
CA VAL A 233 2.57 5.70 16.39
C VAL A 233 1.55 6.31 15.43
N THR A 234 0.80 5.51 14.68
CA THR A 234 -0.06 5.99 13.59
C THR A 234 -1.33 6.71 14.07
N THR A 235 -1.70 6.62 15.34
CA THR A 235 -2.98 7.14 15.84
C THR A 235 -2.85 8.45 16.64
N ILE A 236 -1.65 8.98 16.82
CA ILE A 236 -1.43 10.23 17.57
C ILE A 236 -1.45 11.49 16.67
N TYR A 237 -1.92 11.39 15.43
CA TYR A 237 -2.31 12.58 14.69
C TYR A 237 -3.69 13.09 15.14
N GLN A 238 -3.82 13.37 16.43
CA GLN A 238 -4.80 14.33 16.89
C GLN A 238 -4.24 15.72 16.62
N ILE A 239 -4.87 16.36 15.63
CA ILE A 239 -4.98 17.80 15.38
C ILE A 239 -4.40 18.61 16.55
N ASN A 240 -3.29 19.32 16.29
CA ASN A 240 -2.75 20.45 17.05
C ASN A 240 -1.64 20.28 18.07
N GLN A 241 -0.82 19.26 18.10
CA GLN A 241 0.51 19.43 18.73
C GLN A 241 1.55 18.39 18.28
N PRO A 242 2.79 18.79 17.88
CA PRO A 242 3.89 17.87 17.61
C PRO A 242 4.45 17.32 18.92
N LYS A 243 3.87 16.25 19.45
CA LYS A 243 4.49 15.48 20.54
C LYS A 243 5.33 14.35 19.95
N LYS A 244 6.56 14.20 20.51
CA LYS A 244 7.46 13.09 20.18
C LYS A 244 6.68 11.75 20.18
N PRO A 245 6.92 10.86 19.19
CA PRO A 245 6.29 9.55 19.14
C PRO A 245 6.63 8.78 20.43
N SER A 246 5.65 8.56 21.28
CA SER A 246 5.78 7.69 22.44
C SER A 246 5.21 6.33 22.09
N THR A 247 6.00 5.29 22.29
CA THR A 247 5.54 3.90 22.20
C THR A 247 4.44 3.66 23.24
N VAL A 248 3.22 3.45 22.79
CA VAL A 248 2.08 3.15 23.66
C VAL A 248 1.85 1.64 23.64
N HIS A 249 1.84 0.99 24.79
CA HIS A 249 1.56 -0.44 24.89
C HIS A 249 0.10 -0.76 24.57
N LEU A 250 -0.18 -1.94 23.98
CA LEU A 250 -1.53 -2.40 23.67
C LEU A 250 -2.50 -2.31 24.87
N GLN A 251 -1.98 -2.53 26.08
CA GLN A 251 -2.73 -2.40 27.34
C GLN A 251 -3.23 -0.97 27.57
N GLN A 252 -2.41 0.03 27.26
CA GLN A 252 -2.76 1.46 27.41
C GLN A 252 -3.81 1.90 26.40
N ILE A 253 -3.77 1.33 25.19
CA ILE A 253 -4.77 1.58 24.16
C ILE A 253 -6.13 1.06 24.63
N ALA A 254 -6.15 -0.15 25.15
CA ALA A 254 -7.37 -0.74 25.68
C ALA A 254 -7.98 0.06 26.86
N GLU A 255 -7.16 0.79 27.64
CA GLU A 255 -7.62 1.59 28.77
C GLU A 255 -8.07 3.00 28.42
N ASN A 256 -7.30 3.65 27.53
CA ASN A 256 -7.36 5.11 27.41
C ASN A 256 -8.08 5.58 26.15
N TRP A 257 -8.33 4.71 25.17
CA TRP A 257 -8.90 5.10 23.88
C TRP A 257 -10.40 4.81 23.82
N SER A 258 -11.10 5.59 22.98
CA SER A 258 -12.54 5.36 22.76
C SER A 258 -12.78 4.04 22.04
N PRO A 259 -13.91 3.34 22.29
CA PRO A 259 -14.19 2.01 21.77
C PRO A 259 -14.09 1.88 20.24
N ASN A 260 -14.52 2.90 19.50
CA ASN A 260 -14.45 2.90 18.03
C ASN A 260 -13.01 2.96 17.52
N VAL A 261 -12.19 3.81 18.15
CA VAL A 261 -10.76 3.94 17.82
C VAL A 261 -10.00 2.68 18.22
N GLN A 262 -10.32 2.08 19.38
CA GLN A 262 -9.75 0.80 19.79
C GLN A 262 -10.04 -0.30 18.77
N THR A 263 -11.29 -0.41 18.30
CA THR A 263 -11.71 -1.45 17.36
C THR A 263 -10.93 -1.33 16.05
N TYR A 264 -10.94 -0.16 15.43
CA TYR A 264 -10.19 0.10 14.20
C TYR A 264 -8.69 -0.23 14.35
N PHE A 265 -8.11 0.20 15.46
CA PHE A 265 -6.70 -0.03 15.74
C PHE A 265 -6.37 -1.52 15.92
N PHE A 266 -7.15 -2.21 16.73
CA PHE A 266 -6.96 -3.64 16.99
C PHE A 266 -7.21 -4.50 15.76
N GLU A 267 -8.16 -4.15 14.89
CA GLU A 267 -8.37 -4.81 13.61
C GLU A 267 -7.15 -4.69 12.71
N ARG A 268 -6.55 -3.49 12.65
CA ARG A 268 -5.33 -3.25 11.89
C ARG A 268 -4.15 -4.08 12.41
N VAL A 269 -3.91 -4.09 13.72
CA VAL A 269 -2.86 -4.91 14.33
C VAL A 269 -3.11 -6.39 14.08
N ALA A 270 -4.35 -6.86 14.20
CA ALA A 270 -4.70 -8.25 13.93
C ALA A 270 -4.42 -8.65 12.46
N ALA A 271 -4.69 -7.76 11.51
CA ALA A 271 -4.37 -7.97 10.09
C ALA A 271 -2.85 -8.06 9.86
N GLN A 272 -2.07 -7.16 10.47
CA GLN A 272 -0.61 -7.17 10.37
C GLN A 272 -0.02 -8.45 10.99
N LEU A 273 -0.49 -8.86 12.18
CA LEU A 273 -0.07 -10.09 12.81
C LEU A 273 -0.40 -11.31 11.95
N LYS A 274 -1.55 -11.33 11.27
CA LYS A 274 -1.93 -12.43 10.37
C LYS A 274 -0.97 -12.57 9.19
N ALA A 275 -0.55 -11.46 8.59
CA ALA A 275 0.44 -11.47 7.52
C ALA A 275 1.82 -11.92 8.04
N PHE A 276 2.19 -11.46 9.23
CA PHE A 276 3.44 -11.81 9.89
C PHE A 276 3.55 -13.31 10.22
N GLU A 277 2.46 -13.95 10.68
CA GLU A 277 2.41 -15.39 10.99
C GLU A 277 2.92 -16.28 9.85
N LEU A 278 2.82 -15.82 8.60
CA LEU A 278 3.19 -16.61 7.41
C LEU A 278 4.71 -16.64 7.14
N VAL A 279 5.47 -15.72 7.71
CA VAL A 279 6.91 -15.52 7.40
C VAL A 279 7.81 -15.60 8.60
N ALA A 280 7.26 -15.50 9.81
CA ALA A 280 7.99 -15.53 11.05
C ALA A 280 8.52 -16.93 11.38
N GLU A 281 9.59 -16.98 12.17
CA GLU A 281 10.09 -18.22 12.78
C GLU A 281 8.95 -18.92 13.57
N PRO A 282 8.82 -20.25 13.52
CA PRO A 282 7.64 -20.97 14.01
C PRO A 282 7.20 -20.61 15.44
N ARG A 283 8.12 -20.43 16.40
CA ARG A 283 7.80 -20.05 17.80
C ARG A 283 7.25 -18.63 17.90
N VAL A 284 7.79 -17.70 17.11
CA VAL A 284 7.34 -16.31 17.06
C VAL A 284 6.02 -16.19 16.28
N SER A 285 5.84 -17.00 15.25
CA SER A 285 4.58 -17.13 14.52
C SER A 285 3.44 -17.59 15.43
N ASP A 286 3.67 -18.62 16.27
CA ASP A 286 2.68 -19.08 17.24
C ASP A 286 2.36 -18.00 18.29
N LEU A 287 3.37 -17.30 18.77
CA LEU A 287 3.19 -16.16 19.68
C LEU A 287 2.35 -15.04 19.03
N ALA A 288 2.64 -14.65 17.80
CA ALA A 288 1.89 -13.64 17.05
C ALA A 288 0.44 -14.05 16.84
N LYS A 289 0.19 -15.33 16.51
CA LYS A 289 -1.16 -15.89 16.40
C LYS A 289 -1.94 -15.76 17.72
N ARG A 290 -1.32 -15.96 18.86
CA ARG A 290 -1.96 -15.81 20.17
C ARG A 290 -2.25 -14.34 20.52
N TYR A 291 -1.36 -13.40 20.17
CA TYR A 291 -1.67 -11.97 20.24
C TYR A 291 -2.90 -11.63 19.38
N ARG A 292 -2.90 -12.07 18.12
CA ARG A 292 -4.02 -11.83 17.20
C ARG A 292 -5.35 -12.40 17.71
N ILE A 293 -5.35 -13.65 18.17
CA ILE A 293 -6.56 -14.27 18.74
C ILE A 293 -7.05 -13.47 19.95
N THR A 294 -6.14 -13.07 20.84
CA THR A 294 -6.49 -12.27 22.02
C THR A 294 -7.14 -10.94 21.65
N ILE A 295 -6.62 -10.28 20.62
CA ILE A 295 -7.17 -9.02 20.07
C ILE A 295 -8.56 -9.27 19.47
N LEU A 296 -8.70 -10.28 18.60
CA LEU A 296 -9.96 -10.59 17.94
C LEU A 296 -11.05 -11.02 18.92
N ASP A 297 -10.71 -11.83 19.94
CA ASP A 297 -11.63 -12.20 21.01
C ASP A 297 -12.17 -10.96 21.73
N TYR A 298 -11.30 -9.99 22.02
CA TYR A 298 -11.69 -8.75 22.68
C TYR A 298 -12.61 -7.88 21.81
N ILE A 299 -12.34 -7.77 20.52
CA ILE A 299 -13.16 -6.95 19.59
C ILE A 299 -14.53 -7.61 19.35
N ARG A 300 -14.57 -8.95 19.26
CA ARG A 300 -15.79 -9.72 18.93
C ARG A 300 -16.75 -9.91 20.10
N GLN A 301 -16.34 -9.58 21.31
CA GLN A 301 -17.27 -9.63 22.42
C GLN A 301 -18.46 -8.71 22.15
N PRO A 302 -19.72 -9.20 22.28
CA PRO A 302 -20.88 -8.37 22.07
C PRO A 302 -20.84 -7.24 23.10
N ARG A 303 -20.43 -6.07 22.66
CA ARG A 303 -20.58 -4.83 23.43
C ARG A 303 -22.07 -4.57 23.44
N LEU A 304 -22.70 -4.72 24.57
CA LEU A 304 -24.08 -4.30 24.77
C LEU A 304 -24.13 -2.82 24.43
N TYR A 305 -24.64 -2.50 23.22
CA TYR A 305 -25.01 -1.16 22.86
C TYR A 305 -26.15 -0.74 23.77
N VAL A 306 -25.80 -0.23 24.94
CA VAL A 306 -26.78 0.43 25.79
C VAL A 306 -27.06 1.79 25.16
N PHE A 307 -28.30 2.03 24.81
CA PHE A 307 -28.83 3.20 24.14
C PHE A 307 -28.61 4.53 24.89
N PHE A 308 -27.82 4.55 25.95
CA PHE A 308 -27.47 5.70 26.77
C PHE A 308 -25.95 5.80 26.98
N GLY A 309 -25.27 6.40 26.07
CA GLY A 309 -24.16 7.35 26.20
C GLY A 309 -22.95 7.02 27.11
N LYS A 310 -22.63 5.76 27.50
CA LYS A 310 -21.37 5.39 28.16
C LYS A 310 -20.99 3.94 27.81
N ASP A 311 -20.40 3.74 26.66
CA ASP A 311 -19.84 2.46 26.23
C ASP A 311 -18.42 2.30 26.74
N ALA A 312 -18.25 1.99 28.02
CA ALA A 312 -16.98 1.50 28.52
C ALA A 312 -17.00 -0.04 28.52
N PRO A 313 -15.93 -0.72 28.03
CA PRO A 313 -15.80 -2.15 28.18
C PRO A 313 -15.86 -2.50 29.68
N SER A 314 -16.46 -3.66 30.00
CA SER A 314 -16.55 -4.08 31.40
C SER A 314 -15.17 -4.09 32.04
N ARG A 315 -15.05 -3.61 33.28
CA ARG A 315 -13.77 -3.64 34.02
C ARG A 315 -13.17 -5.06 34.09
N THR A 316 -14.01 -6.08 34.02
CA THR A 316 -13.61 -7.46 34.03
C THR A 316 -12.93 -7.87 32.73
N ASP A 317 -13.45 -7.43 31.59
CA ASP A 317 -12.90 -7.75 30.27
C ASP A 317 -11.55 -7.08 30.05
N LEU A 318 -11.41 -5.84 30.50
CA LEU A 318 -10.13 -5.12 30.48
C LEU A 318 -9.05 -5.78 31.35
N LYS A 319 -9.43 -6.24 32.55
CA LYS A 319 -8.50 -6.94 33.43
C LYS A 319 -8.04 -8.28 32.82
N LEU A 320 -8.95 -9.01 32.18
CA LEU A 320 -8.64 -10.27 31.50
C LEU A 320 -7.73 -10.03 30.30
N LEU A 321 -8.04 -9.03 29.46
CA LEU A 321 -7.22 -8.65 28.32
C LEU A 321 -5.79 -8.28 28.74
N LYS A 322 -5.65 -7.44 29.76
CA LYS A 322 -4.34 -7.08 30.32
C LYS A 322 -3.57 -8.29 30.82
N LYS A 323 -4.24 -9.19 31.52
CA LYS A 323 -3.60 -10.42 32.04
C LYS A 323 -3.08 -11.27 30.88
N ARG A 324 -3.84 -11.39 29.79
CA ARG A 324 -3.43 -12.13 28.59
C ARG A 324 -2.24 -11.44 27.88
N PHE A 325 -2.29 -10.13 27.66
CA PHE A 325 -1.16 -9.40 27.07
C PHE A 325 0.11 -9.48 27.92
N ASN A 326 0.02 -9.29 29.23
CA ASN A 326 1.17 -9.43 30.12
C ASN A 326 1.78 -10.85 30.10
N TYR A 327 0.96 -11.87 29.89
CA TYR A 327 1.45 -13.24 29.73
C TYR A 327 2.22 -13.38 28.39
N LEU A 328 1.67 -12.89 27.28
CA LEU A 328 2.31 -12.94 25.97
C LEU A 328 3.60 -12.11 25.94
N ASP A 329 3.62 -10.96 26.60
CA ASP A 329 4.81 -10.11 26.72
C ASP A 329 5.95 -10.82 27.49
N ARG A 330 5.63 -11.58 28.54
CA ARG A 330 6.63 -12.40 29.25
C ARG A 330 7.21 -13.49 28.35
N GLU A 331 6.37 -14.14 27.59
CA GLU A 331 6.79 -15.18 26.67
C GLU A 331 7.66 -14.60 25.56
N ARG A 332 7.30 -13.43 25.00
CA ARG A 332 8.12 -12.69 24.05
C ARG A 332 9.51 -12.36 24.62
N ASN A 333 9.56 -11.87 25.86
CA ASN A 333 10.82 -11.57 26.54
C ASN A 333 11.68 -12.82 26.76
N SER A 334 11.07 -13.95 27.09
CA SER A 334 11.77 -15.25 27.21
C SER A 334 12.38 -15.69 25.85
N LEU A 335 11.67 -15.46 24.74
CA LEU A 335 12.21 -15.75 23.40
C LEU A 335 13.37 -14.79 23.05
N TRP A 336 13.32 -13.51 23.46
CA TRP A 336 14.43 -12.58 23.32
C TRP A 336 15.66 -13.03 24.11
N GLU A 337 15.50 -13.51 25.34
CA GLU A 337 16.59 -14.07 26.13
C GLU A 337 17.19 -15.31 25.46
N ALA A 338 16.35 -16.14 24.84
CA ALA A 338 16.82 -17.30 24.07
C ALA A 338 17.57 -16.88 22.81
N ALA A 339 17.08 -15.88 22.09
CA ALA A 339 17.74 -15.34 20.88
C ALA A 339 19.11 -14.73 21.18
N SER A 340 19.27 -14.06 22.33
CA SER A 340 20.53 -13.44 22.76
C SER A 340 21.60 -14.44 23.18
N LYS A 341 21.20 -15.69 23.49
CA LYS A 341 22.14 -16.77 23.88
C LYS A 341 22.65 -17.59 22.69
N ILE A 342 22.12 -17.40 21.48
CA ILE A 342 22.61 -18.07 20.28
C ILE A 342 23.84 -17.28 19.79
N PRO A 343 25.05 -17.86 19.82
CA PRO A 343 26.27 -17.17 19.34
C PRO A 343 26.12 -16.84 17.86
N ALA A 344 26.71 -15.72 17.44
CA ALA A 344 26.73 -15.24 16.04
C ALA A 344 27.62 -16.10 15.11
N GLU A 345 27.67 -17.41 15.30
CA GLU A 345 28.53 -18.32 14.54
C GLU A 345 28.00 -18.77 13.18
N GLU A 346 26.71 -18.55 12.88
CA GLU A 346 26.16 -18.91 11.57
C GLU A 346 26.39 -17.89 10.44
N SER A 347 27.02 -16.76 10.73
CA SER A 347 27.38 -15.73 9.72
C SER A 347 28.66 -16.06 8.92
N ARG A 348 29.28 -17.22 9.09
CA ARG A 348 30.58 -17.58 8.43
C ARG A 348 30.46 -18.42 7.16
N TYR A 349 29.27 -18.75 6.70
CA TYR A 349 29.10 -19.57 5.48
C TYR A 349 28.56 -18.80 4.27
N GLU A 350 28.60 -17.46 4.29
CA GLU A 350 28.38 -16.64 3.10
C GLU A 350 29.64 -15.81 2.79
N LYS A 351 30.56 -16.40 2.12
CA LYS A 351 31.58 -15.72 1.29
C LYS A 351 31.69 -16.44 -0.05
#